data_4aca702081ea036ba90ed86f83f93313
#
_entry.id   4aca702081ea036ba90ed86f83f93313
#
_cell.length_a   1.000
_cell.length_b   1.000
_cell.length_c   1.000
_cell.angle_alpha   90.00
_cell.angle_beta   90.00
_cell.angle_gamma   90.00
#
_symmetry.space_group_name_H-M   'P 1'
#
loop_
_entity.id
_entity.type
_entity.pdbx_description
1 polymer ?
#
loop_
_entity_poly.entity_id
_entity_poly.type
_entity_poly.pdbx_seq_one_letter_code
_entity_poly.pdbx_strand_id
1 'polypeptide(L)'
;FHTQFAGCFDFVVGNPPYIRIHNLDEQTRQYIKENFQFSEGTIDIFLCFFEMGLKMLKPTGTLGYITPNSYLHNNSYKDFRTYLKENRYLHTLTDFKANKVFKGFSTYTAITVMQKGNENNNFEYYELVKGKIKKLNEIYFDALNQKDWSFTDKENEKFIESVKQNSSAHVKDYFNVQYGFATLRDKIFIGSVNAHNEKLVIFNGKPVEKEILKKIIKASTYK
;
A
#
# COMPACT_ATOMS: atom_id res chain seq x y z
N PHE A 1 -24.24 -1.59 17.84
CA PHE A 1 -23.45 -2.81 17.62
C PHE A 1 -22.04 -2.69 18.25
N HIS A 2 -21.37 -1.55 18.16
CA HIS A 2 -20.00 -1.36 18.61
C HIS A 2 -19.84 -1.35 20.13
N THR A 3 -20.79 -0.78 20.87
CA THR A 3 -20.71 -0.64 22.32
C THR A 3 -20.94 -1.95 23.07
N GLN A 4 -21.78 -2.83 22.52
CA GLN A 4 -22.15 -4.10 23.16
C GLN A 4 -20.97 -5.08 23.27
N PHE A 5 -19.99 -5.03 22.36
CA PHE A 5 -18.86 -5.95 22.29
C PHE A 5 -17.52 -5.28 22.59
N ALA A 6 -17.53 -4.02 23.05
CA ALA A 6 -16.29 -3.33 23.40
C ALA A 6 -15.58 -4.03 24.56
N GLY A 7 -14.30 -4.36 24.36
CA GLY A 7 -13.47 -5.01 25.38
C GLY A 7 -13.86 -6.46 25.72
N CYS A 8 -14.57 -7.16 24.81
CA CYS A 8 -15.08 -8.51 25.10
C CYS A 8 -14.16 -9.65 24.64
N PHE A 9 -13.33 -9.43 23.63
CA PHE A 9 -12.62 -10.51 22.94
C PHE A 9 -11.13 -10.56 23.29
N ASP A 10 -10.61 -11.75 23.47
CA ASP A 10 -9.18 -12.02 23.59
C ASP A 10 -8.52 -11.99 22.19
N PHE A 11 -9.25 -12.47 21.18
CA PHE A 11 -8.77 -12.52 19.79
C PHE A 11 -9.85 -12.01 18.83
N VAL A 12 -9.41 -11.20 17.86
CA VAL A 12 -10.22 -10.78 16.71
C VAL A 12 -9.45 -11.10 15.45
N VAL A 13 -9.98 -11.97 14.60
CA VAL A 13 -9.32 -12.42 13.36
C VAL A 13 -10.24 -12.20 12.18
N GLY A 14 -9.70 -11.72 11.05
CA GLY A 14 -10.54 -11.48 9.89
C GLY A 14 -9.79 -11.16 8.60
N ASN A 15 -10.59 -11.11 7.54
CA ASN A 15 -10.22 -10.59 6.23
C ASN A 15 -11.22 -9.48 5.87
N PRO A 16 -10.97 -8.24 6.28
CA PRO A 16 -11.85 -7.11 5.99
C PRO A 16 -12.02 -6.87 4.49
N PRO A 17 -13.15 -6.30 4.04
CA PRO A 17 -13.37 -6.02 2.63
C PRO A 17 -12.40 -4.96 2.08
N TYR A 18 -11.91 -5.15 0.84
CA TYR A 18 -10.98 -4.28 0.15
C TYR A 18 -11.72 -3.30 -0.76
N ILE A 19 -12.53 -2.44 -0.16
CA ILE A 19 -13.42 -1.50 -0.87
C ILE A 19 -13.00 -0.08 -0.49
N ARG A 20 -12.82 0.77 -1.49
CA ARG A 20 -12.55 2.19 -1.26
C ARG A 20 -13.81 2.91 -0.79
N ILE A 21 -13.70 3.79 0.18
CA ILE A 21 -14.85 4.50 0.78
C ILE A 21 -15.66 5.24 -0.27
N HIS A 22 -15.04 5.84 -1.30
CA HIS A 22 -15.76 6.55 -2.35
C HIS A 22 -16.64 5.66 -3.26
N ASN A 23 -16.45 4.34 -3.22
CA ASN A 23 -17.29 3.38 -3.95
C ASN A 23 -18.52 2.93 -3.15
N LEU A 24 -18.66 3.40 -1.92
CA LEU A 24 -19.83 3.14 -1.08
C LEU A 24 -20.94 4.17 -1.37
N ASP A 25 -22.17 3.83 -1.00
CA ASP A 25 -23.30 4.76 -1.04
C ASP A 25 -23.11 5.94 -0.07
N GLU A 26 -23.84 7.03 -0.30
CA GLU A 26 -23.68 8.27 0.48
C GLU A 26 -23.99 8.08 1.96
N GLN A 27 -25.05 7.32 2.29
CA GLN A 27 -25.46 7.08 3.67
C GLN A 27 -24.37 6.34 4.44
N THR A 28 -23.78 5.31 3.85
CA THR A 28 -22.68 4.55 4.44
C THR A 28 -21.43 5.42 4.61
N ARG A 29 -21.08 6.25 3.61
CA ARG A 29 -19.96 7.19 3.72
C ARG A 29 -20.14 8.19 4.85
N GLN A 30 -21.34 8.76 4.98
CA GLN A 30 -21.65 9.70 6.05
C GLN A 30 -21.53 9.04 7.43
N TYR A 31 -22.09 7.84 7.58
CA TYR A 31 -21.95 7.07 8.82
C TYR A 31 -20.47 6.80 9.17
N ILE A 32 -19.65 6.45 8.21
CA ILE A 32 -18.21 6.21 8.42
C ILE A 32 -17.51 7.49 8.91
N LYS A 33 -17.78 8.63 8.26
CA LYS A 33 -17.19 9.91 8.66
C LYS A 33 -17.54 10.32 10.08
N GLU A 34 -18.76 10.05 10.52
CA GLU A 34 -19.24 10.43 11.84
C GLU A 34 -18.75 9.49 12.96
N ASN A 35 -18.41 8.25 12.64
CA ASN A 35 -18.20 7.21 13.65
C ASN A 35 -16.78 6.64 13.69
N PHE A 36 -15.94 6.93 12.70
CA PHE A 36 -14.58 6.38 12.61
C PHE A 36 -13.52 7.47 12.47
N GLN A 37 -12.41 7.30 13.17
CA GLN A 37 -11.31 8.23 13.19
C GLN A 37 -10.57 8.30 11.83
N PHE A 38 -10.37 7.15 11.18
CA PHE A 38 -9.65 7.05 9.92
C PHE A 38 -10.61 7.01 8.73
N SER A 39 -11.39 8.08 8.56
CA SER A 39 -12.46 8.18 7.57
C SER A 39 -12.22 9.21 6.48
N GLU A 40 -11.16 10.02 6.57
CA GLU A 40 -10.88 11.09 5.64
C GLU A 40 -9.94 10.69 4.50
N GLY A 41 -10.13 11.31 3.33
CA GLY A 41 -9.28 11.12 2.16
C GLY A 41 -9.64 9.90 1.32
N THR A 42 -8.68 9.47 0.48
CA THR A 42 -8.85 8.31 -0.42
C THR A 42 -8.38 7.04 0.29
N ILE A 43 -9.19 6.55 1.22
CA ILE A 43 -8.90 5.38 2.04
C ILE A 43 -9.82 4.21 1.72
N ASP A 44 -9.46 3.05 2.22
CA ASP A 44 -10.22 1.82 2.11
C ASP A 44 -10.96 1.50 3.42
N ILE A 45 -12.12 0.86 3.32
CA ILE A 45 -12.98 0.54 4.47
C ILE A 45 -12.28 -0.37 5.51
N PHE A 46 -11.24 -1.11 5.12
CA PHE A 46 -10.53 -1.98 6.07
C PHE A 46 -9.93 -1.21 7.27
N LEU A 47 -9.68 0.11 7.15
CA LEU A 47 -9.26 0.92 8.29
C LEU A 47 -10.31 1.00 9.37
N CYS A 48 -11.60 1.12 8.98
CA CYS A 48 -12.70 1.10 9.93
C CYS A 48 -12.78 -0.25 10.66
N PHE A 49 -12.45 -1.35 9.96
CA PHE A 49 -12.38 -2.67 10.58
C PHE A 49 -11.21 -2.80 11.57
N PHE A 50 -10.05 -2.21 11.30
CA PHE A 50 -8.96 -2.15 12.27
C PHE A 50 -9.39 -1.40 13.54
N GLU A 51 -10.00 -0.24 13.37
CA GLU A 51 -10.50 0.55 14.50
C GLU A 51 -11.57 -0.21 15.30
N MET A 52 -12.52 -0.82 14.60
CA MET A 52 -13.57 -1.62 15.22
C MET A 52 -12.98 -2.84 15.94
N GLY A 53 -12.11 -3.58 15.30
CA GLY A 53 -11.48 -4.77 15.87
C GLY A 53 -10.68 -4.44 17.13
N LEU A 54 -9.92 -3.34 17.10
CA LEU A 54 -9.21 -2.86 18.30
C LEU A 54 -10.16 -2.43 19.42
N LYS A 55 -11.31 -1.81 19.13
CA LYS A 55 -12.32 -1.47 20.14
C LYS A 55 -12.94 -2.71 20.78
N MET A 56 -13.08 -3.79 20.03
CA MET A 56 -13.66 -5.06 20.53
C MET A 56 -12.70 -5.86 21.42
N LEU A 57 -11.39 -5.63 21.31
CA LEU A 57 -10.40 -6.35 22.11
C LEU A 57 -10.38 -5.94 23.59
N LYS A 58 -10.15 -6.92 24.44
CA LYS A 58 -9.69 -6.72 25.83
C LYS A 58 -8.37 -5.93 25.88
N PRO A 59 -7.98 -5.38 27.05
CA PRO A 59 -6.73 -4.60 27.18
C PRO A 59 -5.45 -5.33 26.73
N THR A 60 -5.41 -6.67 26.78
CA THR A 60 -4.28 -7.50 26.34
C THR A 60 -4.61 -8.35 25.13
N GLY A 61 -5.73 -8.06 24.45
CA GLY A 61 -6.22 -8.84 23.32
C GLY A 61 -5.39 -8.65 22.05
N THR A 62 -5.49 -9.61 21.15
CA THR A 62 -4.75 -9.68 19.89
C THR A 62 -5.68 -9.63 18.68
N LEU A 63 -5.37 -8.78 17.71
CA LEU A 63 -6.05 -8.68 16.43
C LEU A 63 -5.13 -9.22 15.32
N GLY A 64 -5.68 -10.04 14.43
CA GLY A 64 -4.97 -10.55 13.25
C GLY A 64 -5.80 -10.37 11.99
N TYR A 65 -5.39 -9.44 11.12
CA TYR A 65 -6.08 -9.20 9.84
C TYR A 65 -5.14 -9.40 8.66
N ILE A 66 -5.70 -9.94 7.55
CA ILE A 66 -5.11 -9.84 6.23
C ILE A 66 -5.80 -8.71 5.47
N THR A 67 -5.03 -7.74 4.98
CA THR A 67 -5.53 -6.52 4.33
C THR A 67 -4.61 -6.13 3.18
N PRO A 68 -5.02 -5.19 2.30
CA PRO A 68 -4.08 -4.53 1.41
C PRO A 68 -2.89 -3.95 2.18
N ASN A 69 -1.68 -4.09 1.64
CA ASN A 69 -0.47 -3.51 2.23
C ASN A 69 -0.28 -2.02 1.89
N SER A 70 -1.22 -1.42 1.16
CA SER A 70 -1.19 -0.02 0.74
C SER A 70 -1.05 0.98 1.90
N TYR A 71 -1.54 0.61 3.10
CA TYR A 71 -1.41 1.46 4.28
C TYR A 71 0.05 1.64 4.74
N LEU A 72 0.96 0.78 4.35
CA LEU A 72 2.39 0.91 4.65
C LEU A 72 3.03 2.07 3.87
N HIS A 73 2.59 2.34 2.63
CA HIS A 73 3.30 3.23 1.71
C HIS A 73 2.53 4.48 1.31
N ASN A 74 1.20 4.40 1.16
CA ASN A 74 0.42 5.51 0.65
C ASN A 74 0.27 6.63 1.68
N ASN A 75 0.39 7.86 1.23
CA ASN A 75 0.30 9.04 2.09
C ASN A 75 -1.09 9.20 2.74
N SER A 76 -2.15 8.76 2.09
CA SER A 76 -3.52 8.78 2.63
C SER A 76 -3.68 8.02 3.95
N TYR A 77 -2.77 7.11 4.28
CA TYR A 77 -2.80 6.32 5.52
C TYR A 77 -1.79 6.81 6.58
N LYS A 78 -1.26 8.01 6.42
CA LYS A 78 -0.26 8.58 7.35
C LYS A 78 -0.76 8.58 8.80
N ASP A 79 -1.98 9.02 9.02
CA ASP A 79 -2.55 9.15 10.37
C ASP A 79 -2.76 7.77 11.03
N PHE A 80 -3.15 6.79 10.24
CA PHE A 80 -3.23 5.40 10.72
C PHE A 80 -1.85 4.85 11.08
N ARG A 81 -0.80 5.10 10.29
CA ARG A 81 0.58 4.70 10.65
C ARG A 81 1.04 5.39 11.93
N THR A 82 0.76 6.69 12.07
CA THR A 82 1.06 7.44 13.29
C THR A 82 0.37 6.82 14.51
N TYR A 83 -0.90 6.50 14.37
CA TYR A 83 -1.67 5.84 15.43
C TYR A 83 -1.09 4.47 15.82
N LEU A 84 -0.71 3.63 14.85
CA LEU A 84 -0.07 2.33 15.12
C LEU A 84 1.28 2.49 15.83
N LYS A 85 2.07 3.48 15.44
CA LYS A 85 3.36 3.79 16.05
C LYS A 85 3.22 4.26 17.49
N GLU A 86 2.39 5.27 17.73
CA GLU A 86 2.22 5.90 19.05
C GLU A 86 1.66 4.95 20.08
N ASN A 87 0.75 4.07 19.68
CA ASN A 87 0.18 3.07 20.56
C ASN A 87 0.97 1.75 20.60
N ARG A 88 2.05 1.61 19.81
CA ARG A 88 2.88 0.40 19.74
C ARG A 88 2.07 -0.88 19.48
N TYR A 89 0.99 -0.77 18.69
CA TYR A 89 0.08 -1.89 18.51
C TYR A 89 0.63 -3.04 17.69
N LEU A 90 1.60 -2.79 16.78
CA LEU A 90 2.15 -3.86 15.96
C LEU A 90 2.94 -4.87 16.81
N HIS A 91 2.59 -6.14 16.65
CA HIS A 91 3.32 -7.27 17.20
C HIS A 91 4.07 -8.03 16.09
N THR A 92 3.38 -8.29 14.98
CA THR A 92 3.97 -8.96 13.81
C THR A 92 3.38 -8.38 12.54
N LEU A 93 4.23 -8.16 11.55
CA LEU A 93 3.83 -7.73 10.21
C LEU A 93 4.43 -8.70 9.19
N THR A 94 3.58 -9.39 8.42
CA THR A 94 4.00 -10.22 7.28
C THR A 94 3.58 -9.55 5.99
N ASP A 95 4.52 -8.97 5.26
CA ASP A 95 4.26 -8.31 3.97
C ASP A 95 4.52 -9.29 2.82
N PHE A 96 3.51 -9.54 2.02
CA PHE A 96 3.63 -10.38 0.84
C PHE A 96 4.24 -9.63 -0.37
N LYS A 97 4.50 -8.33 -0.25
CA LYS A 97 5.07 -7.49 -1.33
C LYS A 97 4.27 -7.66 -2.63
N ALA A 98 4.97 -7.95 -3.73
CA ALA A 98 4.36 -8.20 -5.04
C ALA A 98 3.82 -9.63 -5.23
N ASN A 99 3.93 -10.50 -4.23
CA ASN A 99 3.40 -11.85 -4.31
C ASN A 99 1.87 -11.84 -4.13
N LYS A 100 1.16 -12.40 -5.11
CA LYS A 100 -0.29 -12.50 -5.08
C LYS A 100 -0.72 -13.69 -4.23
N VAL A 101 -1.29 -13.43 -3.08
CA VAL A 101 -1.82 -14.47 -2.16
C VAL A 101 -3.14 -15.03 -2.68
N PHE A 102 -3.97 -14.18 -3.28
CA PHE A 102 -5.28 -14.59 -3.79
C PHE A 102 -5.28 -14.65 -5.33
N LYS A 103 -5.72 -15.79 -5.88
CA LYS A 103 -5.91 -15.95 -7.33
C LYS A 103 -7.02 -15.01 -7.82
N GLY A 104 -6.80 -14.33 -8.96
CA GLY A 104 -7.79 -13.45 -9.57
C GLY A 104 -7.83 -12.02 -9.04
N PHE A 105 -7.09 -11.70 -7.98
CA PHE A 105 -6.99 -10.34 -7.43
C PHE A 105 -5.61 -9.73 -7.72
N SER A 106 -5.59 -8.42 -7.98
CA SER A 106 -4.36 -7.67 -8.24
C SER A 106 -3.79 -6.97 -7.00
N THR A 107 -4.46 -7.10 -5.86
CA THR A 107 -4.10 -6.40 -4.62
C THR A 107 -2.95 -7.10 -3.91
N TYR A 108 -1.94 -6.35 -3.56
CA TYR A 108 -0.87 -6.80 -2.67
C TYR A 108 -1.33 -6.71 -1.23
N THR A 109 -1.00 -7.70 -0.43
CA THR A 109 -1.54 -7.86 0.92
C THR A 109 -0.46 -7.99 1.97
N ALA A 110 -0.85 -7.73 3.22
CA ALA A 110 -0.07 -8.02 4.41
C ALA A 110 -0.95 -8.67 5.49
N ILE A 111 -0.37 -9.54 6.29
CA ILE A 111 -0.97 -9.99 7.55
C ILE A 111 -0.41 -9.08 8.64
N THR A 112 -1.32 -8.40 9.34
CA THR A 112 -1.00 -7.49 10.43
C THR A 112 -1.53 -8.09 11.73
N VAL A 113 -0.62 -8.41 12.65
CA VAL A 113 -0.97 -8.81 14.01
C VAL A 113 -0.71 -7.64 14.94
N MET A 114 -1.74 -7.23 15.65
CA MET A 114 -1.70 -6.15 16.64
C MET A 114 -2.03 -6.69 18.02
N GLN A 115 -1.37 -6.16 19.03
CA GLN A 115 -1.65 -6.50 20.42
C GLN A 115 -1.89 -5.23 21.22
N LYS A 116 -3.01 -5.16 21.94
CA LYS A 116 -3.24 -4.10 22.91
C LYS A 116 -2.36 -4.31 24.14
N GLY A 117 -1.93 -3.20 24.76
CA GLY A 117 -1.03 -3.29 25.93
C GLY A 117 0.35 -3.86 25.61
N ASN A 118 0.78 -3.79 24.35
CA ASN A 118 2.13 -4.20 23.96
C ASN A 118 3.16 -3.22 24.51
N GLU A 119 4.02 -3.68 25.40
CA GLU A 119 5.08 -2.88 26.03
C GLU A 119 6.40 -2.92 25.24
N ASN A 120 6.49 -3.78 24.21
CA ASN A 120 7.69 -3.91 23.38
C ASN A 120 7.90 -2.63 22.56
N ASN A 121 9.16 -2.23 22.41
CA ASN A 121 9.53 -1.10 21.55
C ASN A 121 9.78 -1.52 20.09
N ASN A 122 9.51 -2.76 19.74
CA ASN A 122 9.69 -3.31 18.40
C ASN A 122 8.58 -4.28 18.03
N PHE A 123 8.49 -4.60 16.74
CA PHE A 123 7.68 -5.69 16.19
C PHE A 123 8.49 -6.52 15.21
N GLU A 124 8.06 -7.75 14.98
CA GLU A 124 8.69 -8.67 14.04
C GLU A 124 8.20 -8.44 12.62
N TYR A 125 9.12 -8.33 11.68
CA TYR A 125 8.84 -8.16 10.26
C TYR A 125 9.20 -9.41 9.46
N TYR A 126 8.22 -9.87 8.67
CA TYR A 126 8.31 -11.07 7.84
C TYR A 126 7.98 -10.77 6.39
N GLU A 127 8.56 -11.55 5.47
CA GLU A 127 8.18 -11.57 4.05
C GLU A 127 8.04 -12.99 3.52
N LEU A 128 7.34 -13.12 2.37
CA LEU A 128 7.29 -14.36 1.61
C LEU A 128 8.52 -14.45 0.69
N VAL A 129 9.51 -15.25 1.08
CA VAL A 129 10.76 -15.47 0.35
C VAL A 129 10.79 -16.89 -0.19
N LYS A 130 10.81 -17.06 -1.52
CA LYS A 130 10.83 -18.38 -2.20
C LYS A 130 9.74 -19.33 -1.68
N GLY A 131 8.51 -18.81 -1.52
CA GLY A 131 7.34 -19.59 -1.09
C GLY A 131 7.29 -19.91 0.42
N LYS A 132 8.18 -19.36 1.24
CA LYS A 132 8.19 -19.56 2.69
C LYS A 132 8.18 -18.19 3.40
N ILE A 133 7.39 -18.10 4.46
CA ILE A 133 7.40 -16.91 5.34
C ILE A 133 8.68 -16.96 6.16
N LYS A 134 9.46 -15.89 6.09
CA LYS A 134 10.72 -15.74 6.83
C LYS A 134 10.74 -14.44 7.62
N LYS A 135 11.19 -14.50 8.87
CA LYS A 135 11.53 -13.31 9.65
C LYS A 135 12.76 -12.66 9.01
N LEU A 136 12.66 -11.39 8.64
CA LEU A 136 13.75 -10.64 8.02
C LEU A 136 14.38 -9.65 9.00
N ASN A 137 13.55 -9.03 9.85
CA ASN A 137 14.03 -7.98 10.74
C ASN A 137 13.15 -7.85 12.00
N GLU A 138 13.63 -7.08 12.97
CA GLU A 138 12.86 -6.49 14.05
C GLU A 138 12.87 -4.98 13.86
N ILE A 139 11.70 -4.38 13.83
CA ILE A 139 11.52 -2.96 13.53
C ILE A 139 11.18 -2.21 14.81
N TYR A 140 11.99 -1.25 15.18
CA TYR A 140 11.79 -0.40 16.34
C TYR A 140 10.80 0.72 16.01
N PHE A 141 9.82 0.96 16.89
CA PHE A 141 8.84 2.02 16.70
C PHE A 141 9.47 3.41 16.58
N ASP A 142 10.55 3.66 17.33
CA ASP A 142 11.24 4.95 17.29
C ASP A 142 11.92 5.23 15.94
N ALA A 143 12.31 4.18 15.22
CA ALA A 143 12.90 4.29 13.89
C ALA A 143 11.86 4.55 12.77
N LEU A 144 10.56 4.37 13.05
CA LEU A 144 9.51 4.59 12.08
C LEU A 144 9.31 6.08 11.78
N ASN A 145 9.31 6.43 10.50
CA ASN A 145 8.94 7.77 10.04
C ASN A 145 7.42 7.88 9.77
N GLN A 146 6.94 9.09 9.48
CA GLN A 146 5.52 9.32 9.20
C GLN A 146 5.16 9.14 7.71
N LYS A 147 6.15 9.09 6.79
CA LYS A 147 5.88 9.16 5.34
C LYS A 147 5.47 7.81 4.78
N ASP A 148 6.36 6.84 4.87
CA ASP A 148 6.15 5.48 4.37
C ASP A 148 6.93 4.48 5.20
N TRP A 149 6.42 3.27 5.28
CA TRP A 149 7.04 2.15 5.97
C TRP A 149 7.52 1.14 4.94
N SER A 150 8.74 1.33 4.47
CA SER A 150 9.39 0.41 3.55
C SER A 150 10.44 -0.38 4.32
N PHE A 151 10.12 -1.64 4.57
CA PHE A 151 10.99 -2.54 5.32
C PHE A 151 11.76 -3.45 4.38
N THR A 152 12.94 -3.87 4.82
CA THR A 152 13.80 -4.81 4.12
C THR A 152 14.63 -5.61 5.13
N ASP A 153 15.45 -6.54 4.66
CA ASP A 153 16.40 -7.24 5.52
C ASP A 153 17.55 -6.31 5.97
N LYS A 154 18.26 -6.74 7.02
CA LYS A 154 19.34 -5.95 7.63
C LYS A 154 20.51 -5.68 6.68
N GLU A 155 20.74 -6.54 5.70
CA GLU A 155 21.83 -6.39 4.74
C GLU A 155 21.52 -5.26 3.76
N ASN A 156 20.31 -5.27 3.21
CA ASN A 156 19.82 -4.20 2.33
C ASN A 156 19.68 -2.86 3.07
N GLU A 157 19.26 -2.84 4.34
CA GLU A 157 19.25 -1.62 5.15
C GLU A 157 20.66 -0.99 5.24
N LYS A 158 21.65 -1.78 5.61
CA LYS A 158 23.06 -1.32 5.68
C LYS A 158 23.55 -0.82 4.33
N PHE A 159 23.19 -1.49 3.24
CA PHE A 159 23.55 -1.05 1.90
C PHE A 159 22.91 0.31 1.58
N ILE A 160 21.61 0.48 1.83
CA ILE A 160 20.92 1.75 1.61
C ILE A 160 21.53 2.88 2.46
N GLU A 161 21.82 2.60 3.72
CA GLU A 161 22.49 3.57 4.61
C GLU A 161 23.88 3.94 4.10
N SER A 162 24.68 2.97 3.66
CA SER A 162 25.99 3.21 3.05
C SER A 162 25.88 4.10 1.81
N VAL A 163 24.90 3.84 0.93
CA VAL A 163 24.65 4.69 -0.24
C VAL A 163 24.30 6.12 0.18
N LYS A 164 23.40 6.29 1.17
CA LYS A 164 23.00 7.61 1.68
C LYS A 164 24.17 8.39 2.28
N GLN A 165 25.00 7.72 3.07
CA GLN A 165 26.17 8.33 3.73
C GLN A 165 27.28 8.74 2.74
N ASN A 166 27.47 7.95 1.68
CA ASN A 166 28.49 8.22 0.65
C ASN A 166 27.95 9.06 -0.52
N SER A 167 26.69 9.43 -0.50
CA SER A 167 26.07 10.25 -1.55
C SER A 167 26.22 11.73 -1.22
N SER A 168 26.89 12.47 -2.10
CA SER A 168 27.03 13.93 -1.99
C SER A 168 25.87 14.72 -2.56
N ALA A 169 24.95 14.06 -3.28
CA ALA A 169 23.84 14.73 -3.97
C ALA A 169 22.68 13.76 -4.25
N HIS A 170 21.51 14.31 -4.53
CA HIS A 170 20.32 13.57 -4.91
C HIS A 170 20.00 13.77 -6.40
N VAL A 171 19.34 12.80 -7.02
CA VAL A 171 18.91 12.88 -8.42
C VAL A 171 18.09 14.16 -8.68
N LYS A 172 17.24 14.57 -7.73
CA LYS A 172 16.44 15.80 -7.81
C LYS A 172 17.27 17.09 -7.88
N ASP A 173 18.54 17.06 -7.46
CA ASP A 173 19.41 18.24 -7.47
C ASP A 173 19.94 18.55 -8.88
N TYR A 174 19.90 17.54 -9.77
CA TYR A 174 20.37 17.65 -11.15
C TYR A 174 19.25 17.46 -12.19
N PHE A 175 18.17 16.77 -11.83
CA PHE A 175 17.13 16.37 -12.76
C PHE A 175 15.74 16.68 -12.20
N ASN A 176 14.87 17.20 -13.06
CA ASN A 176 13.45 17.30 -12.75
C ASN A 176 12.78 15.96 -13.01
N VAL A 177 12.50 15.20 -11.95
CA VAL A 177 11.88 13.88 -12.04
C VAL A 177 10.36 14.05 -12.07
N GLN A 178 9.74 13.69 -13.19
CA GLN A 178 8.30 13.75 -13.37
C GLN A 178 7.75 12.38 -13.77
N TYR A 179 6.46 12.17 -13.50
CA TYR A 179 5.74 11.05 -14.08
C TYR A 179 5.70 11.23 -15.61
N GLY A 180 6.01 10.16 -16.34
CA GLY A 180 5.80 10.11 -17.76
C GLY A 180 4.30 10.10 -18.12
N PHE A 181 4.02 10.00 -19.41
CA PHE A 181 2.66 9.85 -19.91
C PHE A 181 2.07 8.52 -19.44
N ALA A 182 0.93 8.58 -18.75
CA ALA A 182 0.19 7.40 -18.28
C ALA A 182 -1.24 7.44 -18.86
N THR A 183 -1.70 6.32 -19.40
CA THR A 183 -3.08 6.16 -19.84
C THR A 183 -3.76 5.08 -19.02
N LEU A 184 -5.08 5.22 -18.81
CA LEU A 184 -5.88 4.17 -18.17
C LEU A 184 -6.14 2.98 -19.12
N ARG A 185 -5.83 3.13 -20.43
CA ARG A 185 -6.08 2.14 -21.47
C ARG A 185 -4.96 2.14 -22.53
N ASP A 186 -3.77 1.76 -22.12
CA ASP A 186 -2.59 1.69 -23.00
C ASP A 186 -2.87 1.00 -24.33
N LYS A 187 -3.61 -0.10 -24.32
CA LYS A 187 -3.97 -0.85 -25.54
C LYS A 187 -4.74 -0.03 -26.57
N ILE A 188 -5.40 1.06 -26.16
CA ILE A 188 -6.14 1.95 -27.05
C ILE A 188 -5.26 3.10 -27.53
N PHE A 189 -4.51 3.71 -26.60
CA PHE A 189 -3.78 4.95 -26.83
C PHE A 189 -2.31 4.75 -27.21
N ILE A 190 -1.75 3.58 -26.95
CA ILE A 190 -0.36 3.24 -27.28
C ILE A 190 -0.35 2.03 -28.22
N GLY A 191 0.30 2.17 -29.37
CA GLY A 191 0.34 1.10 -30.36
C GLY A 191 1.43 1.30 -31.41
N SER A 192 1.51 0.35 -32.34
CA SER A 192 2.39 0.42 -33.47
C SER A 192 1.71 1.14 -34.67
N VAL A 193 2.52 1.79 -35.44
CA VAL A 193 2.09 2.52 -36.64
C VAL A 193 2.65 1.83 -37.88
N ASN A 194 1.80 1.51 -38.84
CA ASN A 194 2.20 1.08 -40.18
C ASN A 194 1.92 2.19 -41.17
N ALA A 195 2.83 2.42 -42.09
CA ALA A 195 2.65 3.41 -43.12
C ALA A 195 1.44 3.05 -44.01
N HIS A 196 0.62 4.05 -44.37
CA HIS A 196 -0.50 3.86 -45.28
C HIS A 196 -0.41 4.85 -46.45
N ASN A 197 -0.38 6.16 -46.14
CA ASN A 197 -0.15 7.23 -47.12
C ASN A 197 0.42 8.48 -46.44
N GLU A 198 0.54 9.61 -47.15
CA GLU A 198 1.13 10.83 -46.61
C GLU A 198 0.36 11.41 -45.39
N LYS A 199 -0.96 11.29 -45.38
CA LYS A 199 -1.86 11.89 -44.39
C LYS A 199 -2.35 10.88 -43.35
N LEU A 200 -2.53 9.60 -43.74
CA LEU A 200 -3.10 8.56 -42.91
C LEU A 200 -2.08 7.46 -42.59
N VAL A 201 -2.16 6.92 -41.40
CA VAL A 201 -1.40 5.74 -40.97
C VAL A 201 -2.35 4.72 -40.33
N ILE A 202 -1.98 3.46 -40.37
CA ILE A 202 -2.73 2.40 -39.67
C ILE A 202 -2.19 2.31 -38.24
N PHE A 203 -3.01 2.71 -37.29
CA PHE A 203 -2.72 2.63 -35.86
C PHE A 203 -3.66 1.60 -35.22
N ASN A 204 -3.10 0.55 -34.63
CA ASN A 204 -3.87 -0.56 -34.03
C ASN A 204 -4.92 -1.13 -34.98
N GLY A 205 -4.58 -1.27 -36.28
CA GLY A 205 -5.47 -1.81 -37.32
C GLY A 205 -6.53 -0.85 -37.87
N LYS A 206 -6.51 0.43 -37.47
CA LYS A 206 -7.46 1.46 -37.94
C LYS A 206 -6.74 2.62 -38.61
N PRO A 207 -7.30 3.18 -39.72
CA PRO A 207 -6.76 4.39 -40.32
C PRO A 207 -6.96 5.59 -39.39
N VAL A 208 -5.90 6.33 -39.14
CA VAL A 208 -5.87 7.52 -38.29
C VAL A 208 -5.03 8.60 -38.94
N GLU A 209 -5.36 9.85 -38.72
CA GLU A 209 -4.58 10.98 -39.21
C GLU A 209 -3.21 10.99 -38.50
N LYS A 210 -2.15 11.12 -39.28
CA LYS A 210 -0.77 11.07 -38.79
C LYS A 210 -0.46 12.19 -37.80
N GLU A 211 -1.09 13.35 -37.97
CA GLU A 211 -0.87 14.55 -37.14
C GLU A 211 -1.31 14.38 -35.68
N ILE A 212 -2.31 13.54 -35.43
CA ILE A 212 -2.78 13.30 -34.07
C ILE A 212 -1.90 12.34 -33.26
N LEU A 213 -0.96 11.66 -33.93
CA LEU A 213 -0.07 10.71 -33.31
C LEU A 213 1.22 11.37 -32.82
N LYS A 214 1.66 11.00 -31.63
CA LYS A 214 2.95 11.41 -31.05
C LYS A 214 3.81 10.19 -30.79
N LYS A 215 5.10 10.30 -31.13
CA LYS A 215 6.07 9.25 -30.76
C LYS A 215 6.23 9.20 -29.24
N ILE A 216 6.21 8.01 -28.67
CA ILE A 216 6.43 7.77 -27.26
C ILE A 216 7.59 6.80 -27.07
N ILE A 217 8.43 7.05 -26.07
CA ILE A 217 9.47 6.12 -25.62
C ILE A 217 8.90 5.35 -24.43
N LYS A 218 8.81 4.04 -24.55
CA LYS A 218 8.41 3.16 -23.48
C LYS A 218 9.66 2.48 -22.90
N ALA A 219 10.01 2.78 -21.65
CA ALA A 219 11.24 2.29 -21.01
C ALA A 219 11.37 0.75 -21.04
N SER A 220 10.24 0.02 -20.96
CA SER A 220 10.22 -1.44 -21.05
C SER A 220 10.63 -2.02 -22.41
N THR A 221 10.75 -1.19 -23.46
CA THR A 221 11.14 -1.61 -24.82
C THR A 221 12.67 -1.57 -24.99
N TYR A 222 13.36 -0.90 -24.09
CA TYR A 222 14.83 -0.81 -24.10
C TYR A 222 15.35 -1.72 -22.96
N LYS A 223 15.91 -2.85 -23.37
CA LYS A 223 16.64 -3.76 -22.46
C LYS A 223 18.12 -3.39 -22.42
#